data_39932b7d6f245a06df7326552ee71222
#
_entry.id   39932b7d6f245a06df7326552ee71222
#
_cell.length_a   1.000
_cell.length_b   1.000
_cell.length_c   1.000
_cell.angle_alpha   90.00
_cell.angle_beta   90.00
_cell.angle_gamma   90.00
#
_symmetry.space_group_name_H-M   'P 1'
#
loop_
_entity.id
_entity.type
_entity.pdbx_description
1 polymer ?
#
loop_
_entity_poly.entity_id
_entity_poly.type
_entity_poly.pdbx_seq_one_letter_code
_entity_poly.pdbx_strand_id
1 'polypeptide(L)'
;MNFSADENVQMIRQTVKDFADKNIRPHFMEWDESQEFPVHVFKALGELGLMGVLVPEEYGGSGLGYHEYVAAIEELAKVCGSIGLSMAAHNSLCTGHIMMFGNEEQKKRWLPKLATGEWIGAWGLTEANTGSDALRMQCVAKKDGDDWILNGTKNWITHGITGNVAVVLARTGDLLDSHGITAFVVERGTPGFRGGKKENKLGMRASETAELIFEDCRIPDANRLGNVGDGFIQAMKILDGGRISIAALSLGIAKGAYEASVKYSKERQQFGQPIANFQAIGFKLADMATRIEAAELLTHQAANLKNKGKSVNKESAMAKYYASEVSVFCSNEAVQIFGGYGYTKDFPVEKFYRDCKLCTIGEGTSEIQKLVIARNILK
;
A
#
# COMPACT_ATOMS: atom_id res chain seq x y z
N MET A 1 -18.59 -16.84 -12.74
CA MET A 1 -17.98 -16.54 -11.43
C MET A 1 -19.00 -15.72 -10.68
N ASN A 2 -19.42 -16.14 -9.50
CA ASN A 2 -20.33 -15.35 -8.69
C ASN A 2 -19.47 -14.41 -7.83
N PHE A 3 -19.39 -13.14 -8.20
CA PHE A 3 -18.69 -12.08 -7.46
C PHE A 3 -19.63 -11.37 -6.47
N SER A 4 -20.81 -11.95 -6.16
CA SER A 4 -21.61 -11.46 -5.05
C SER A 4 -20.73 -11.54 -3.81
N ALA A 5 -20.47 -10.39 -3.23
CA ALA A 5 -19.65 -10.29 -2.04
C ALA A 5 -20.27 -11.15 -0.94
N ASP A 6 -19.46 -12.02 -0.33
CA ASP A 6 -19.74 -12.71 0.91
C ASP A 6 -20.27 -11.68 1.93
N GLU A 7 -21.17 -12.10 2.82
CA GLU A 7 -21.73 -11.23 3.88
C GLU A 7 -20.62 -10.53 4.69
N ASN A 8 -19.53 -11.23 4.96
CA ASN A 8 -18.37 -10.67 5.64
C ASN A 8 -17.73 -9.50 4.87
N VAL A 9 -17.58 -9.63 3.55
CA VAL A 9 -17.01 -8.55 2.71
C VAL A 9 -17.93 -7.33 2.73
N GLN A 10 -19.25 -7.54 2.66
CA GLN A 10 -20.22 -6.44 2.72
C GLN A 10 -20.20 -5.75 4.09
N MET A 11 -20.11 -6.50 5.17
CA MET A 11 -19.99 -5.97 6.53
C MET A 11 -18.70 -5.14 6.69
N ILE A 12 -17.58 -5.63 6.20
CA ILE A 12 -16.32 -4.87 6.22
C ILE A 12 -16.44 -3.59 5.39
N ARG A 13 -16.99 -3.63 4.18
CA ARG A 13 -17.22 -2.43 3.36
C ARG A 13 -18.04 -1.39 4.12
N GLN A 14 -19.17 -1.80 4.73
CA GLN A 14 -20.02 -0.87 5.45
C GLN A 14 -19.31 -0.29 6.68
N THR A 15 -18.66 -1.14 7.48
CA THR A 15 -17.91 -0.70 8.68
C THR A 15 -16.82 0.30 8.33
N VAL A 16 -16.03 0.00 7.30
CA VAL A 16 -14.91 0.86 6.88
C VAL A 16 -15.43 2.16 6.25
N LYS A 17 -16.50 2.08 5.47
CA LYS A 17 -17.16 3.27 4.91
C LYS A 17 -17.64 4.21 6.01
N ASP A 18 -18.38 3.70 7.00
CA ASP A 18 -18.89 4.51 8.10
C ASP A 18 -17.76 5.11 8.94
N PHE A 19 -16.71 4.35 9.18
CA PHE A 19 -15.50 4.83 9.83
C PHE A 19 -14.82 5.95 9.02
N ALA A 20 -14.64 5.75 7.73
CA ALA A 20 -13.97 6.72 6.86
C ALA A 20 -14.79 8.02 6.72
N ASP A 21 -16.11 7.91 6.58
CA ASP A 21 -17.00 9.06 6.50
C ASP A 21 -17.00 9.89 7.79
N LYS A 22 -16.92 9.23 8.96
CA LYS A 22 -16.93 9.89 10.28
C LYS A 22 -15.57 10.45 10.69
N ASN A 23 -14.48 9.69 10.50
CA ASN A 23 -13.18 9.96 11.12
C ASN A 23 -12.11 10.45 10.13
N ILE A 24 -12.30 10.26 8.81
CA ILE A 24 -11.30 10.62 7.81
C ILE A 24 -11.80 11.77 6.93
N ARG A 25 -13.03 11.68 6.42
CA ARG A 25 -13.60 12.67 5.48
C ARG A 25 -13.58 14.12 6.00
N PRO A 26 -13.82 14.42 7.29
CA PRO A 26 -13.74 15.79 7.78
C PRO A 26 -12.34 16.40 7.76
N HIS A 27 -11.28 15.57 7.74
CA HIS A 27 -9.91 16.01 8.02
C HIS A 27 -8.90 15.73 6.90
N PHE A 28 -9.23 14.89 5.91
CA PHE A 28 -8.24 14.36 4.95
C PHE A 28 -7.56 15.44 4.08
N MET A 29 -8.24 16.55 3.78
CA MET A 29 -7.65 17.67 3.05
C MET A 29 -6.69 18.46 3.93
N GLU A 30 -7.02 18.66 5.22
CA GLU A 30 -6.15 19.32 6.21
C GLU A 30 -4.86 18.50 6.42
N TRP A 31 -4.98 17.19 6.63
CA TRP A 31 -3.82 16.31 6.77
C TRP A 31 -2.96 16.26 5.50
N ASP A 32 -3.58 16.35 4.33
CA ASP A 32 -2.83 16.43 3.06
C ASP A 32 -2.02 17.72 2.98
N GLU A 33 -2.63 18.87 3.32
CA GLU A 33 -1.97 20.17 3.28
C GLU A 33 -0.83 20.27 4.31
N SER A 34 -1.09 19.87 5.55
CA SER A 34 -0.11 19.90 6.64
C SER A 34 0.93 18.77 6.55
N GLN A 35 0.69 17.77 5.68
CA GLN A 35 1.47 16.53 5.62
C GLN A 35 1.47 15.76 6.96
N GLU A 36 0.40 15.88 7.73
CA GLU A 36 0.26 15.17 8.99
C GLU A 36 -0.07 13.70 8.77
N PHE A 37 0.65 12.82 9.46
CA PHE A 37 0.31 11.41 9.56
C PHE A 37 -0.55 11.19 10.80
N PRO A 38 -1.86 10.91 10.66
CA PRO A 38 -2.78 10.87 11.78
C PRO A 38 -2.71 9.52 12.53
N VAL A 39 -1.72 9.35 13.41
CA VAL A 39 -1.47 8.10 14.17
C VAL A 39 -2.73 7.60 14.89
N HIS A 40 -3.55 8.51 15.39
CA HIS A 40 -4.80 8.16 16.10
C HIS A 40 -5.80 7.41 15.22
N VAL A 41 -5.83 7.68 13.91
CA VAL A 41 -6.67 6.95 12.95
C VAL A 41 -6.24 5.49 12.87
N PHE A 42 -4.93 5.22 12.87
CA PHE A 42 -4.41 3.85 12.79
C PHE A 42 -4.64 3.04 14.07
N LYS A 43 -4.63 3.70 15.24
CA LYS A 43 -5.08 3.06 16.49
C LYS A 43 -6.55 2.66 16.42
N ALA A 44 -7.41 3.58 15.94
CA ALA A 44 -8.83 3.28 15.78
C ALA A 44 -9.09 2.19 14.70
N LEU A 45 -8.29 2.14 13.62
CA LEU A 45 -8.33 1.03 12.65
C LEU A 45 -7.91 -0.29 13.30
N GLY A 46 -6.96 -0.26 14.25
CA GLY A 46 -6.55 -1.42 15.04
C GLY A 46 -7.69 -1.96 15.92
N GLU A 47 -8.46 -1.08 16.57
CA GLU A 47 -9.64 -1.44 17.35
C GLU A 47 -10.74 -2.13 16.50
N LEU A 48 -10.79 -1.82 15.21
CA LEU A 48 -11.65 -2.48 14.23
C LEU A 48 -11.02 -3.75 13.61
N GLY A 49 -9.84 -4.17 14.06
CA GLY A 49 -9.11 -5.33 13.52
C GLY A 49 -8.46 -5.11 12.14
N LEU A 50 -8.47 -3.86 11.64
CA LEU A 50 -8.02 -3.54 10.28
C LEU A 50 -6.49 -3.40 10.15
N MET A 51 -5.76 -3.34 11.26
CA MET A 51 -4.29 -3.37 11.26
C MET A 51 -3.72 -4.79 11.21
N GLY A 52 -4.55 -5.81 11.43
CA GLY A 52 -4.19 -7.23 11.38
C GLY A 52 -5.17 -8.07 10.56
N VAL A 53 -5.68 -7.56 9.43
CA VAL A 53 -6.72 -8.24 8.64
C VAL A 53 -6.32 -9.67 8.28
N LEU A 54 -5.10 -9.86 7.79
CA LEU A 54 -4.56 -11.13 7.32
C LEU A 54 -3.82 -11.94 8.40
N VAL A 55 -3.69 -11.38 9.61
CA VAL A 55 -3.00 -12.05 10.73
C VAL A 55 -4.00 -12.99 11.42
N PRO A 56 -3.62 -14.25 11.70
CA PRO A 56 -4.48 -15.18 12.42
C PRO A 56 -4.87 -14.66 13.82
N GLU A 57 -6.02 -15.11 14.31
CA GLU A 57 -6.55 -14.73 15.62
C GLU A 57 -5.59 -15.12 16.77
N GLU A 58 -4.85 -16.23 16.64
CA GLU A 58 -3.86 -16.68 17.63
C GLU A 58 -2.72 -15.67 17.87
N TYR A 59 -2.49 -14.74 16.91
CA TYR A 59 -1.55 -13.62 17.03
C TYR A 59 -2.25 -12.28 17.19
N GLY A 60 -3.54 -12.26 17.54
CA GLY A 60 -4.31 -11.05 17.78
C GLY A 60 -4.84 -10.34 16.54
N GLY A 61 -4.79 -10.99 15.37
CA GLY A 61 -5.35 -10.48 14.12
C GLY A 61 -6.82 -10.87 13.91
N SER A 62 -7.38 -10.49 12.77
CA SER A 62 -8.76 -10.78 12.41
C SER A 62 -8.96 -12.12 11.68
N GLY A 63 -7.89 -12.78 11.26
CA GLY A 63 -7.96 -14.08 10.57
C GLY A 63 -8.74 -14.06 9.24
N LEU A 64 -8.91 -12.87 8.63
CA LEU A 64 -9.70 -12.68 7.41
C LEU A 64 -8.84 -12.91 6.14
N GLY A 65 -9.48 -12.83 4.99
CA GLY A 65 -8.82 -13.09 3.71
C GLY A 65 -8.56 -11.83 2.88
N TYR A 66 -8.04 -12.09 1.67
CA TYR A 66 -7.73 -11.01 0.73
C TYR A 66 -8.97 -10.30 0.18
N HIS A 67 -10.17 -10.90 0.22
CA HIS A 67 -11.39 -10.22 -0.22
C HIS A 67 -11.78 -9.11 0.75
N GLU A 68 -11.74 -9.38 2.05
CA GLU A 68 -12.00 -8.43 3.13
C GLU A 68 -10.91 -7.35 3.16
N TYR A 69 -9.66 -7.76 2.97
CA TYR A 69 -8.51 -6.85 2.92
C TYR A 69 -8.61 -5.86 1.74
N VAL A 70 -8.92 -6.34 0.54
CA VAL A 70 -9.16 -5.51 -0.65
C VAL A 70 -10.32 -4.53 -0.40
N ALA A 71 -11.43 -5.02 0.17
CA ALA A 71 -12.60 -4.20 0.48
C ALA A 71 -12.27 -3.06 1.46
N ALA A 72 -11.49 -3.36 2.51
CA ALA A 72 -11.08 -2.36 3.49
C ALA A 72 -10.19 -1.26 2.88
N ILE A 73 -9.18 -1.64 2.09
CA ILE A 73 -8.30 -0.67 1.42
C ILE A 73 -9.08 0.19 0.45
N GLU A 74 -9.96 -0.40 -0.33
CA GLU A 74 -10.79 0.28 -1.33
C GLU A 74 -11.66 1.35 -0.67
N GLU A 75 -12.40 1.02 0.41
CA GLU A 75 -13.27 1.99 1.08
C GLU A 75 -12.49 3.13 1.75
N LEU A 76 -11.33 2.86 2.35
CA LEU A 76 -10.45 3.90 2.86
C LEU A 76 -9.95 4.81 1.74
N ALA A 77 -9.51 4.24 0.64
CA ALA A 77 -8.91 4.97 -0.47
C ALA A 77 -9.93 5.80 -1.27
N LYS A 78 -11.20 5.43 -1.27
CA LYS A 78 -12.31 6.25 -1.81
C LYS A 78 -12.41 7.61 -1.12
N VAL A 79 -11.99 7.69 0.13
CA VAL A 79 -11.96 8.93 0.90
C VAL A 79 -10.56 9.53 0.92
N CYS A 80 -9.54 8.74 1.24
CA CYS A 80 -8.18 9.21 1.37
C CYS A 80 -7.15 8.14 0.98
N GLY A 81 -6.51 8.30 -0.18
CA GLY A 81 -5.46 7.40 -0.66
C GLY A 81 -4.31 7.24 0.33
N SER A 82 -3.95 8.30 1.07
CA SER A 82 -2.87 8.26 2.07
C SER A 82 -3.14 7.27 3.20
N ILE A 83 -4.37 7.22 3.72
CA ILE A 83 -4.77 6.30 4.80
C ILE A 83 -4.83 4.87 4.25
N GLY A 84 -5.43 4.68 3.07
CA GLY A 84 -5.46 3.38 2.40
C GLY A 84 -4.05 2.83 2.14
N LEU A 85 -3.11 3.67 1.65
CA LEU A 85 -1.72 3.29 1.42
C LEU A 85 -1.02 2.86 2.71
N SER A 86 -1.17 3.62 3.78
CA SER A 86 -0.51 3.34 5.06
C SER A 86 -1.02 2.05 5.69
N MET A 87 -2.35 1.81 5.68
CA MET A 87 -2.94 0.54 6.13
C MET A 87 -2.45 -0.62 5.25
N ALA A 88 -2.39 -0.44 3.93
CA ALA A 88 -1.91 -1.45 3.00
C ALA A 88 -0.44 -1.82 3.24
N ALA A 89 0.45 -0.84 3.33
CA ALA A 89 1.88 -1.05 3.57
C ALA A 89 2.16 -1.74 4.91
N HIS A 90 1.42 -1.35 5.96
CA HIS A 90 1.52 -2.00 7.27
C HIS A 90 1.17 -3.49 7.21
N ASN A 91 0.00 -3.83 6.64
CA ASN A 91 -0.51 -5.21 6.60
C ASN A 91 0.29 -6.11 5.64
N SER A 92 0.48 -5.66 4.38
CA SER A 92 1.05 -6.53 3.33
C SER A 92 2.57 -6.60 3.36
N LEU A 93 3.26 -5.53 3.76
CA LEU A 93 4.72 -5.48 3.68
C LEU A 93 5.36 -5.92 5.00
N CYS A 94 5.34 -5.09 6.04
CA CYS A 94 6.02 -5.41 7.30
C CYS A 94 5.37 -6.60 8.01
N THR A 95 4.08 -6.49 8.33
CA THR A 95 3.33 -7.54 9.05
C THR A 95 3.27 -8.83 8.25
N GLY A 96 3.00 -8.72 6.94
CA GLY A 96 2.98 -9.87 6.03
C GLY A 96 4.33 -10.57 5.92
N HIS A 97 5.45 -9.83 5.95
CA HIS A 97 6.78 -10.42 5.91
C HIS A 97 7.09 -11.24 7.17
N ILE A 98 6.80 -10.67 8.35
CA ILE A 98 6.98 -11.38 9.63
C ILE A 98 6.05 -12.60 9.69
N MET A 99 4.78 -12.45 9.27
CA MET A 99 3.81 -13.55 9.24
C MET A 99 4.26 -14.71 8.36
N MET A 100 4.80 -14.42 7.18
CA MET A 100 5.14 -15.44 6.17
C MET A 100 6.50 -16.12 6.46
N PHE A 101 7.47 -15.41 7.02
CA PHE A 101 8.86 -15.88 7.14
C PHE A 101 9.43 -15.87 8.56
N GLY A 102 8.70 -15.33 9.52
CA GLY A 102 9.07 -15.41 10.93
C GLY A 102 8.86 -16.82 11.50
N ASN A 103 9.73 -17.21 12.43
CA ASN A 103 9.49 -18.38 13.26
C ASN A 103 8.43 -18.08 14.34
N GLU A 104 8.02 -19.09 15.12
CA GLU A 104 6.95 -18.94 16.10
C GLU A 104 7.27 -17.91 17.21
N GLU A 105 8.51 -17.83 17.64
CA GLU A 105 8.95 -16.86 18.67
C GLU A 105 8.86 -15.42 18.10
N GLN A 106 9.31 -15.22 16.85
CA GLN A 106 9.26 -13.95 16.15
C GLN A 106 7.81 -13.50 15.90
N LYS A 107 6.94 -14.40 15.47
CA LYS A 107 5.52 -14.13 15.28
C LYS A 107 4.85 -13.70 16.58
N LYS A 108 5.04 -14.48 17.67
CA LYS A 108 4.51 -14.16 19.00
C LYS A 108 5.05 -12.84 19.58
N ARG A 109 6.28 -12.48 19.24
CA ARG A 109 6.90 -11.23 19.70
C ARG A 109 6.32 -9.98 19.03
N TRP A 110 6.11 -10.01 17.71
CA TRP A 110 5.82 -8.81 16.94
C TRP A 110 4.40 -8.72 16.42
N LEU A 111 3.79 -9.84 15.98
CA LEU A 111 2.47 -9.80 15.35
C LEU A 111 1.35 -9.26 16.25
N PRO A 112 1.27 -9.60 17.56
CA PRO A 112 0.18 -9.09 18.39
C PRO A 112 0.11 -7.56 18.44
N LYS A 113 1.26 -6.90 18.57
CA LYS A 113 1.34 -5.43 18.61
C LYS A 113 1.07 -4.78 17.26
N LEU A 114 1.49 -5.42 16.17
CA LEU A 114 1.21 -4.97 14.82
C LEU A 114 -0.28 -5.15 14.47
N ALA A 115 -0.86 -6.30 14.79
CA ALA A 115 -2.24 -6.62 14.47
C ALA A 115 -3.25 -5.72 15.19
N THR A 116 -2.96 -5.31 16.42
CA THR A 116 -3.79 -4.40 17.20
C THR A 116 -3.58 -2.91 16.86
N GLY A 117 -2.58 -2.59 16.03
CA GLY A 117 -2.22 -1.19 15.74
C GLY A 117 -1.51 -0.48 16.90
N GLU A 118 -1.13 -1.19 17.97
CA GLU A 118 -0.24 -0.66 19.01
C GLU A 118 1.10 -0.26 18.41
N TRP A 119 1.62 -1.09 17.50
CA TRP A 119 2.80 -0.83 16.72
C TRP A 119 2.48 -0.65 15.23
N ILE A 120 3.19 0.27 14.59
CA ILE A 120 3.14 0.49 13.16
C ILE A 120 4.40 -0.08 12.54
N GLY A 121 4.25 -0.86 11.46
CA GLY A 121 5.34 -1.50 10.75
C GLY A 121 5.83 -0.69 9.55
N ALA A 122 7.13 -0.66 9.34
CA ALA A 122 7.80 -0.14 8.15
C ALA A 122 8.50 -1.27 7.37
N TRP A 123 8.79 -1.06 6.07
CA TRP A 123 9.43 -2.06 5.25
C TRP A 123 10.46 -1.43 4.31
N GLY A 124 11.74 -1.78 4.48
CA GLY A 124 12.88 -1.16 3.85
C GLY A 124 13.55 -2.05 2.81
N LEU A 125 13.21 -1.86 1.51
CA LEU A 125 13.88 -2.47 0.36
C LEU A 125 14.68 -1.43 -0.42
N THR A 126 14.03 -0.37 -0.86
CA THR A 126 14.52 0.65 -1.79
C THR A 126 15.61 1.52 -1.17
N GLU A 127 16.60 1.90 -1.98
CA GLU A 127 17.66 2.84 -1.65
C GLU A 127 17.71 3.96 -2.69
N ALA A 128 18.48 5.03 -2.43
CA ALA A 128 18.57 6.19 -3.32
C ALA A 128 18.91 5.81 -4.78
N ASN A 129 19.76 4.80 -4.97
CA ASN A 129 20.23 4.34 -6.28
C ASN A 129 19.59 3.02 -6.74
N THR A 130 18.67 2.43 -5.96
CA THR A 130 18.08 1.12 -6.26
C THR A 130 16.58 1.11 -6.02
N GLY A 131 15.80 1.26 -7.07
CA GLY A 131 14.36 1.06 -7.09
C GLY A 131 14.01 -0.23 -7.80
N SER A 132 13.77 -0.16 -9.12
CA SER A 132 13.45 -1.33 -9.96
C SER A 132 14.58 -2.36 -10.04
N ASP A 133 15.84 -1.94 -9.90
CA ASP A 133 17.01 -2.81 -9.83
C ASP A 133 17.40 -3.12 -8.37
N ALA A 134 16.50 -3.79 -7.65
CA ALA A 134 16.64 -4.04 -6.22
C ALA A 134 17.83 -4.95 -5.87
N LEU A 135 18.33 -5.75 -6.80
CA LEU A 135 19.53 -6.58 -6.60
C LEU A 135 20.81 -5.78 -6.39
N ARG A 136 20.82 -4.48 -6.71
CA ARG A 136 21.98 -3.60 -6.53
C ARG A 136 22.00 -2.88 -5.18
N MET A 137 21.14 -3.26 -4.24
CA MET A 137 21.13 -2.62 -2.91
C MET A 137 22.50 -2.67 -2.23
N GLN A 138 22.83 -1.59 -1.50
CA GLN A 138 24.14 -1.37 -0.89
C GLN A 138 24.10 -1.34 0.64
N CYS A 139 22.91 -1.21 1.26
CA CYS A 139 22.77 -1.38 2.70
C CYS A 139 23.25 -2.78 3.09
N VAL A 140 24.27 -2.87 3.94
CA VAL A 140 24.93 -4.13 4.29
C VAL A 140 24.60 -4.58 5.70
N ALA A 141 24.61 -5.89 5.91
CA ALA A 141 24.62 -6.51 7.22
C ALA A 141 25.84 -7.44 7.32
N LYS A 142 26.74 -7.16 8.26
CA LYS A 142 27.93 -7.98 8.50
C LYS A 142 27.76 -8.79 9.78
N LYS A 143 28.04 -10.08 9.72
CA LYS A 143 28.02 -10.96 10.89
C LYS A 143 29.14 -10.59 11.85
N ASP A 144 28.84 -10.48 13.15
CA ASP A 144 29.78 -10.23 14.23
C ASP A 144 29.38 -11.04 15.48
N GLY A 145 30.01 -12.19 15.66
CA GLY A 145 29.60 -13.17 16.68
C GLY A 145 28.17 -13.67 16.47
N ASP A 146 27.32 -13.51 17.47
CA ASP A 146 25.89 -13.88 17.41
C ASP A 146 25.01 -12.74 16.90
N ASP A 147 25.60 -11.60 16.54
CA ASP A 147 24.90 -10.40 16.06
C ASP A 147 25.17 -10.11 14.60
N TRP A 148 24.44 -9.12 14.09
CA TRP A 148 24.64 -8.48 12.79
C TRP A 148 24.81 -6.97 12.96
N ILE A 149 25.72 -6.38 12.21
CA ILE A 149 25.93 -4.93 12.16
C ILE A 149 25.41 -4.40 10.84
N LEU A 150 24.34 -3.61 10.91
CA LEU A 150 23.71 -3.00 9.74
C LEU A 150 24.28 -1.60 9.50
N ASN A 151 24.64 -1.34 8.24
CA ASN A 151 25.10 -0.02 7.77
C ASN A 151 24.48 0.33 6.42
N GLY A 152 23.91 1.52 6.32
CA GLY A 152 23.31 2.05 5.08
C GLY A 152 22.02 2.81 5.29
N THR A 153 21.35 3.14 4.20
CA THR A 153 20.11 3.93 4.22
C THR A 153 19.07 3.31 3.29
N LYS A 154 17.81 3.29 3.73
CA LYS A 154 16.65 2.94 2.91
C LYS A 154 15.83 4.20 2.63
N ASN A 155 15.33 4.35 1.40
CA ASN A 155 14.61 5.53 0.94
C ASN A 155 13.16 5.21 0.60
N TRP A 156 12.31 6.23 0.65
CA TRP A 156 10.88 6.14 0.30
C TRP A 156 10.09 5.17 1.20
N ILE A 157 10.47 5.10 2.48
CA ILE A 157 9.86 4.12 3.40
C ILE A 157 8.63 4.72 4.08
N THR A 158 7.48 4.09 3.83
CA THR A 158 6.24 4.38 4.55
C THR A 158 6.42 4.07 6.04
N HIS A 159 6.03 4.98 6.92
CA HIS A 159 6.22 4.92 8.37
C HIS A 159 7.70 4.94 8.80
N GLY A 160 8.58 5.58 8.02
CA GLY A 160 10.01 5.63 8.31
C GLY A 160 10.37 6.36 9.59
N ILE A 161 9.52 7.28 10.09
CA ILE A 161 9.71 7.98 11.38
C ILE A 161 8.81 7.38 12.46
N THR A 162 7.51 7.21 12.18
CA THR A 162 6.53 6.76 13.18
C THR A 162 6.50 5.25 13.38
N GLY A 163 7.07 4.46 12.46
CA GLY A 163 7.12 3.00 12.58
C GLY A 163 7.87 2.54 13.83
N ASN A 164 7.24 1.64 14.60
CA ASN A 164 7.83 1.04 15.81
C ASN A 164 8.79 -0.09 15.49
N VAL A 165 8.62 -0.71 14.33
CA VAL A 165 9.44 -1.80 13.85
C VAL A 165 9.57 -1.74 12.33
N ALA A 166 10.74 -2.11 11.80
CA ALA A 166 11.00 -2.18 10.38
C ALA A 166 11.50 -3.58 9.99
N VAL A 167 10.96 -4.15 8.91
CA VAL A 167 11.62 -5.24 8.20
C VAL A 167 12.55 -4.63 7.16
N VAL A 168 13.83 -4.95 7.21
CA VAL A 168 14.89 -4.36 6.40
C VAL A 168 15.61 -5.44 5.61
N LEU A 169 15.68 -5.26 4.29
CA LEU A 169 16.48 -6.11 3.40
C LEU A 169 17.89 -5.54 3.34
N ALA A 170 18.90 -6.34 3.70
CA ALA A 170 20.29 -5.92 3.69
C ALA A 170 21.18 -6.93 2.98
N ARG A 171 22.27 -6.47 2.41
CA ARG A 171 23.25 -7.29 1.71
C ARG A 171 24.14 -8.03 2.71
N THR A 172 24.16 -9.34 2.58
CA THR A 172 24.98 -10.25 3.39
C THR A 172 25.99 -11.05 2.56
N GLY A 173 25.88 -11.00 1.23
CA GLY A 173 26.74 -11.68 0.25
C GLY A 173 27.12 -10.78 -0.92
N ASP A 174 27.50 -11.40 -2.04
CA ASP A 174 28.03 -10.70 -3.20
C ASP A 174 26.98 -9.81 -3.90
N LEU A 175 27.46 -8.78 -4.59
CA LEU A 175 26.64 -7.88 -5.39
C LEU A 175 26.03 -8.66 -6.57
N LEU A 176 24.75 -8.39 -6.86
CA LEU A 176 23.93 -9.04 -7.88
C LEU A 176 23.57 -10.52 -7.60
N ASP A 177 24.07 -11.11 -6.52
CA ASP A 177 23.61 -12.43 -6.09
C ASP A 177 22.22 -12.30 -5.42
N SER A 178 21.24 -13.02 -5.95
CA SER A 178 19.90 -13.11 -5.37
C SER A 178 19.87 -13.79 -3.99
N HIS A 179 20.88 -14.60 -3.67
CA HIS A 179 21.12 -15.21 -2.37
C HIS A 179 22.07 -14.37 -1.48
N GLY A 180 22.47 -13.21 -1.95
CA GLY A 180 23.30 -12.26 -1.19
C GLY A 180 22.51 -11.25 -0.34
N ILE A 181 21.20 -11.43 -0.15
CA ILE A 181 20.34 -10.49 0.59
C ILE A 181 19.59 -11.24 1.68
N THR A 182 19.54 -10.65 2.87
CA THR A 182 18.84 -11.21 4.04
C THR A 182 17.86 -10.19 4.61
N ALA A 183 16.77 -10.67 5.19
CA ALA A 183 15.77 -9.82 5.84
C ALA A 183 15.96 -9.84 7.36
N PHE A 184 15.84 -8.66 7.97
CA PHE A 184 15.98 -8.45 9.40
C PHE A 184 14.85 -7.62 9.98
N VAL A 185 14.44 -7.90 11.21
CA VAL A 185 13.52 -7.06 11.97
C VAL A 185 14.31 -6.14 12.89
N VAL A 186 14.11 -4.84 12.77
CA VAL A 186 14.77 -3.82 13.59
C VAL A 186 13.71 -3.00 14.32
N GLU A 187 13.75 -3.01 15.65
CA GLU A 187 12.83 -2.24 16.48
C GLU A 187 13.30 -0.79 16.64
N ARG A 188 12.35 0.13 16.71
CA ARG A 188 12.66 1.53 17.03
C ARG A 188 13.31 1.63 18.40
N GLY A 189 14.35 2.45 18.52
CA GLY A 189 15.16 2.58 19.72
C GLY A 189 16.40 1.69 19.73
N THR A 190 16.57 0.78 18.77
CA THR A 190 17.85 0.07 18.58
C THR A 190 18.96 1.10 18.30
N PRO A 191 20.08 1.10 19.06
CA PRO A 191 21.20 1.99 18.80
C PRO A 191 21.69 1.91 17.35
N GLY A 192 21.95 3.07 16.73
CA GLY A 192 22.32 3.15 15.32
C GLY A 192 21.16 3.07 14.33
N PHE A 193 19.90 2.89 14.76
CA PHE A 193 18.72 2.94 13.91
C PHE A 193 17.89 4.20 14.16
N ARG A 194 17.64 4.97 13.12
CA ARG A 194 16.79 6.18 13.18
C ARG A 194 16.03 6.42 11.87
N GLY A 195 14.93 7.16 11.97
CA GLY A 195 14.29 7.79 10.80
C GLY A 195 15.17 8.94 10.31
N GLY A 196 15.21 9.11 9.00
CA GLY A 196 15.91 10.22 8.35
C GLY A 196 14.96 11.30 7.87
N LYS A 197 15.27 11.88 6.70
CA LYS A 197 14.50 12.95 6.09
C LYS A 197 13.08 12.49 5.75
N LYS A 198 12.08 13.28 6.17
CA LYS A 198 10.69 13.15 5.71
C LYS A 198 10.56 13.77 4.31
N GLU A 199 9.89 13.04 3.41
CA GLU A 199 9.74 13.47 2.03
C GLU A 199 8.53 14.40 1.84
N ASN A 200 8.75 15.51 1.12
CA ASN A 200 7.67 16.38 0.64
C ASN A 200 7.22 15.89 -0.74
N LYS A 201 6.07 15.24 -0.79
CA LYS A 201 5.60 14.49 -1.96
C LYS A 201 4.56 15.25 -2.77
N LEU A 202 4.37 14.86 -4.02
CA LEU A 202 3.30 15.31 -4.92
C LEU A 202 1.92 14.98 -4.33
N GLY A 203 1.70 13.73 -4.00
CA GLY A 203 0.46 13.18 -3.44
C GLY A 203 0.76 12.23 -2.28
N MET A 204 -0.29 11.56 -1.77
CA MET A 204 -0.19 10.69 -0.58
C MET A 204 0.47 11.43 0.60
N ARG A 205 0.19 12.72 0.75
CA ARG A 205 0.94 13.61 1.63
C ARG A 205 0.69 13.33 3.11
N ALA A 206 -0.50 12.82 3.46
CA ALA A 206 -0.83 12.37 4.80
C ALA A 206 -0.35 10.93 5.12
N SER A 207 0.32 10.24 4.17
CA SER A 207 1.06 9.01 4.42
C SER A 207 2.52 9.37 4.65
N GLU A 208 3.03 9.17 5.85
CA GLU A 208 4.43 9.46 6.15
C GLU A 208 5.36 8.62 5.29
N THR A 209 6.35 9.28 4.70
CA THR A 209 7.40 8.64 3.91
C THR A 209 8.73 9.27 4.30
N ALA A 210 9.70 8.45 4.71
CA ALA A 210 11.01 8.93 5.16
C ALA A 210 12.12 7.91 4.86
N GLU A 211 13.34 8.31 5.17
CA GLU A 211 14.49 7.42 5.16
C GLU A 211 14.53 6.57 6.43
N LEU A 212 15.12 5.36 6.32
CA LEU A 212 15.63 4.59 7.46
C LEU A 212 17.16 4.60 7.38
N ILE A 213 17.81 5.02 8.45
CA ILE A 213 19.26 5.16 8.52
C ILE A 213 19.80 4.18 9.55
N PHE A 214 20.83 3.44 9.15
CA PHE A 214 21.54 2.45 9.96
C PHE A 214 23.02 2.81 10.01
N GLU A 215 23.54 3.09 11.21
CA GLU A 215 24.92 3.47 11.47
C GLU A 215 25.43 2.57 12.60
N ASP A 216 26.25 1.57 12.25
CA ASP A 216 26.70 0.49 13.17
C ASP A 216 25.56 -0.11 14.01
N CYS A 217 24.41 -0.27 13.38
CA CYS A 217 23.20 -0.76 14.05
C CYS A 217 23.33 -2.25 14.34
N ARG A 218 23.54 -2.58 15.61
CA ARG A 218 23.73 -3.95 16.10
C ARG A 218 22.37 -4.60 16.40
N ILE A 219 22.12 -5.74 15.80
CA ILE A 219 20.91 -6.55 16.02
C ILE A 219 21.27 -8.02 16.23
N PRO A 220 20.56 -8.75 17.11
CA PRO A 220 20.82 -10.17 17.33
C PRO A 220 20.39 -11.01 16.11
N ASP A 221 21.06 -12.16 15.89
CA ASP A 221 20.69 -13.10 14.81
C ASP A 221 19.23 -13.59 14.94
N ALA A 222 18.70 -13.61 16.16
CA ALA A 222 17.29 -13.93 16.43
C ALA A 222 16.29 -12.98 15.73
N ASN A 223 16.73 -11.83 15.25
CA ASN A 223 15.91 -10.86 14.48
C ASN A 223 15.96 -11.12 12.97
N ARG A 224 16.72 -12.09 12.48
CA ARG A 224 16.78 -12.48 11.08
C ARG A 224 15.54 -13.31 10.71
N LEU A 225 14.90 -12.97 9.57
CA LEU A 225 13.76 -13.70 9.03
C LEU A 225 14.22 -14.77 8.02
N GLY A 226 13.93 -16.02 8.31
CA GLY A 226 14.34 -17.15 7.48
C GLY A 226 15.86 -17.41 7.50
N ASN A 227 16.43 -17.94 6.42
CA ASN A 227 17.86 -18.22 6.31
C ASN A 227 18.63 -17.03 5.75
N VAL A 228 19.95 -17.01 6.00
CA VAL A 228 20.85 -16.06 5.34
C VAL A 228 20.75 -16.26 3.82
N GLY A 229 20.57 -15.17 3.09
CA GLY A 229 20.44 -15.20 1.64
C GLY A 229 19.01 -15.35 1.08
N ASP A 230 18.01 -15.61 1.92
CA ASP A 230 16.62 -15.79 1.46
C ASP A 230 15.89 -14.44 1.17
N GLY A 231 16.43 -13.33 1.63
CA GLY A 231 15.72 -12.04 1.71
C GLY A 231 15.18 -11.52 0.37
N PHE A 232 15.91 -11.69 -0.73
CA PHE A 232 15.42 -11.24 -2.04
C PHE A 232 14.21 -12.06 -2.51
N ILE A 233 14.27 -13.37 -2.34
CA ILE A 233 13.16 -14.28 -2.70
C ILE A 233 11.94 -13.98 -1.81
N GLN A 234 12.17 -13.76 -0.51
CA GLN A 234 11.12 -13.34 0.41
C GLN A 234 10.48 -12.02 -0.05
N ALA A 235 11.27 -11.00 -0.36
CA ALA A 235 10.78 -9.70 -0.84
C ALA A 235 9.92 -9.85 -2.09
N MET A 236 10.29 -10.67 -3.07
CA MET A 236 9.49 -10.90 -4.27
C MET A 236 8.13 -11.54 -3.95
N LYS A 237 8.09 -12.50 -3.01
CA LYS A 237 6.83 -13.13 -2.57
C LYS A 237 5.92 -12.15 -1.79
N ILE A 238 6.50 -11.26 -0.99
CA ILE A 238 5.78 -10.20 -0.29
C ILE A 238 5.16 -9.21 -1.27
N LEU A 239 5.92 -8.79 -2.28
CA LEU A 239 5.43 -7.88 -3.32
C LEU A 239 4.30 -8.47 -4.18
N ASP A 240 4.17 -9.79 -4.29
CA ASP A 240 3.00 -10.40 -4.95
C ASP A 240 1.69 -10.08 -4.21
N GLY A 241 1.71 -10.07 -2.88
CA GLY A 241 0.59 -9.61 -2.04
C GLY A 241 0.41 -8.09 -2.09
N GLY A 242 1.51 -7.35 -2.01
CA GLY A 242 1.54 -5.88 -2.08
C GLY A 242 0.93 -5.34 -3.38
N ARG A 243 1.15 -5.99 -4.53
CA ARG A 243 0.53 -5.61 -5.80
C ARG A 243 -1.00 -5.66 -5.75
N ILE A 244 -1.58 -6.64 -5.05
CA ILE A 244 -3.04 -6.71 -4.83
C ILE A 244 -3.49 -5.51 -3.99
N SER A 245 -2.73 -5.15 -2.96
CA SER A 245 -3.02 -3.99 -2.11
C SER A 245 -3.01 -2.68 -2.90
N ILE A 246 -2.00 -2.48 -3.77
CA ILE A 246 -1.93 -1.28 -4.62
C ILE A 246 -3.02 -1.26 -5.69
N ALA A 247 -3.43 -2.43 -6.20
CA ALA A 247 -4.59 -2.52 -7.09
C ALA A 247 -5.88 -2.06 -6.37
N ALA A 248 -6.11 -2.52 -5.14
CA ALA A 248 -7.25 -2.10 -4.31
C ALA A 248 -7.20 -0.59 -3.97
N LEU A 249 -6.02 -0.07 -3.61
CA LEU A 249 -5.78 1.36 -3.38
C LEU A 249 -6.14 2.19 -4.62
N SER A 250 -5.65 1.77 -5.79
CA SER A 250 -5.90 2.43 -7.07
C SER A 250 -7.39 2.42 -7.41
N LEU A 251 -8.04 1.28 -7.21
CA LEU A 251 -9.47 1.10 -7.44
C LEU A 251 -10.28 2.04 -6.53
N GLY A 252 -9.94 2.13 -5.24
CA GLY A 252 -10.58 3.06 -4.31
C GLY A 252 -10.45 4.52 -4.74
N ILE A 253 -9.25 4.97 -5.14
CA ILE A 253 -9.03 6.33 -5.67
C ILE A 253 -9.87 6.57 -6.93
N ALA A 254 -9.90 5.61 -7.88
CA ALA A 254 -10.70 5.72 -9.08
C ALA A 254 -12.20 5.86 -8.78
N LYS A 255 -12.71 5.04 -7.84
CA LYS A 255 -14.12 5.08 -7.40
C LYS A 255 -14.43 6.41 -6.69
N GLY A 256 -13.55 6.90 -5.81
CA GLY A 256 -13.71 8.20 -5.15
C GLY A 256 -13.79 9.36 -6.14
N ALA A 257 -12.89 9.39 -7.13
CA ALA A 257 -12.90 10.38 -8.20
C ALA A 257 -14.18 10.30 -9.07
N TYR A 258 -14.62 9.09 -9.39
CA TYR A 258 -15.85 8.82 -10.13
C TYR A 258 -17.10 9.26 -9.36
N GLU A 259 -17.26 8.85 -8.12
CA GLU A 259 -18.41 9.21 -7.27
C GLU A 259 -18.53 10.73 -7.10
N ALA A 260 -17.41 11.43 -6.86
CA ALA A 260 -17.37 12.88 -6.81
C ALA A 260 -17.82 13.51 -8.14
N SER A 261 -17.37 12.95 -9.26
CA SER A 261 -17.73 13.43 -10.62
C SER A 261 -19.21 13.25 -10.93
N VAL A 262 -19.77 12.08 -10.58
CA VAL A 262 -21.21 11.80 -10.75
C VAL A 262 -22.04 12.79 -9.93
N LYS A 263 -21.69 12.99 -8.67
CA LYS A 263 -22.39 13.93 -7.80
C LYS A 263 -22.33 15.34 -8.36
N TYR A 264 -21.13 15.85 -8.61
CA TYR A 264 -20.92 17.21 -9.10
C TYR A 264 -21.64 17.46 -10.44
N SER A 265 -21.60 16.50 -11.37
CA SER A 265 -22.24 16.65 -12.68
C SER A 265 -23.76 16.80 -12.61
N LYS A 266 -24.40 16.23 -11.59
CA LYS A 266 -25.85 16.36 -11.34
C LYS A 266 -26.22 17.69 -10.68
N GLU A 267 -25.32 18.26 -9.90
CA GLU A 267 -25.54 19.48 -9.12
C GLU A 267 -25.13 20.74 -9.89
N ARG A 268 -24.01 20.68 -10.63
CA ARG A 268 -23.46 21.81 -11.38
C ARG A 268 -24.31 22.13 -12.60
N GLN A 269 -24.72 23.37 -12.73
CA GLN A 269 -25.51 23.84 -13.86
C GLN A 269 -24.69 24.78 -14.77
N GLN A 270 -24.78 24.58 -16.06
CA GLN A 270 -24.30 25.47 -17.11
C GLN A 270 -25.26 25.41 -18.31
N PHE A 271 -25.37 26.52 -19.05
CA PHE A 271 -26.30 26.63 -20.18
C PHE A 271 -27.75 26.27 -19.82
N GLY A 272 -28.15 26.60 -18.56
CA GLY A 272 -29.52 26.40 -18.07
C GLY A 272 -29.89 24.98 -17.64
N GLN A 273 -28.93 24.05 -17.52
CA GLN A 273 -29.18 22.67 -17.14
C GLN A 273 -28.00 22.05 -16.39
N PRO A 274 -28.19 20.93 -15.63
CA PRO A 274 -27.10 20.15 -15.06
C PRO A 274 -26.12 19.72 -16.15
N ILE A 275 -24.80 19.75 -15.83
CA ILE A 275 -23.78 19.35 -16.81
C ILE A 275 -23.85 17.85 -17.15
N ALA A 276 -24.47 17.04 -16.30
CA ALA A 276 -24.75 15.63 -16.58
C ALA A 276 -25.60 15.42 -17.87
N ASN A 277 -26.39 16.42 -18.28
CA ASN A 277 -27.22 16.35 -19.50
C ASN A 277 -26.42 16.54 -20.78
N PHE A 278 -25.16 16.97 -20.70
CA PHE A 278 -24.30 17.06 -21.87
C PHE A 278 -23.68 15.70 -22.19
N GLN A 279 -23.84 15.26 -23.44
CA GLN A 279 -23.38 13.95 -23.90
C GLN A 279 -21.88 13.73 -23.64
N ALA A 280 -21.05 14.77 -23.81
CA ALA A 280 -19.63 14.71 -23.55
C ALA A 280 -19.30 14.35 -22.08
N ILE A 281 -20.08 14.84 -21.12
CA ILE A 281 -19.94 14.48 -19.69
C ILE A 281 -20.41 13.05 -19.45
N GLY A 282 -21.57 12.68 -20.02
CA GLY A 282 -22.10 11.31 -19.94
C GLY A 282 -21.10 10.26 -20.46
N PHE A 283 -20.43 10.54 -21.58
CA PHE A 283 -19.43 9.63 -22.14
C PHE A 283 -18.20 9.46 -21.24
N LYS A 284 -17.71 10.55 -20.64
CA LYS A 284 -16.62 10.48 -19.66
C LYS A 284 -16.99 9.58 -18.47
N LEU A 285 -18.17 9.78 -17.89
CA LEU A 285 -18.66 8.98 -16.79
C LEU A 285 -18.85 7.50 -17.17
N ALA A 286 -19.34 7.21 -18.37
CA ALA A 286 -19.49 5.84 -18.86
C ALA A 286 -18.14 5.14 -19.04
N ASP A 287 -17.14 5.85 -19.56
CA ASP A 287 -15.77 5.34 -19.74
C ASP A 287 -15.09 5.06 -18.38
N MET A 288 -15.23 6.00 -17.42
CA MET A 288 -14.74 5.82 -16.05
C MET A 288 -15.37 4.57 -15.40
N ALA A 289 -16.70 4.44 -15.45
CA ALA A 289 -17.43 3.30 -14.89
C ALA A 289 -16.97 1.97 -15.48
N THR A 290 -16.85 1.88 -16.82
CA THR A 290 -16.45 0.66 -17.52
C THR A 290 -15.02 0.23 -17.13
N ARG A 291 -14.09 1.18 -17.06
CA ARG A 291 -12.69 0.91 -16.68
C ARG A 291 -12.57 0.51 -15.21
N ILE A 292 -13.34 1.12 -14.31
CA ILE A 292 -13.39 0.76 -12.89
C ILE A 292 -13.88 -0.68 -12.73
N GLU A 293 -14.96 -1.06 -13.41
CA GLU A 293 -15.49 -2.44 -13.38
C GLU A 293 -14.44 -3.46 -13.84
N ALA A 294 -13.75 -3.19 -14.94
CA ALA A 294 -12.69 -4.07 -15.42
C ALA A 294 -11.51 -4.17 -14.43
N ALA A 295 -11.12 -3.06 -13.78
CA ALA A 295 -10.08 -3.06 -12.76
C ALA A 295 -10.50 -3.84 -11.51
N GLU A 296 -11.77 -3.72 -11.10
CA GLU A 296 -12.35 -4.46 -9.99
C GLU A 296 -12.30 -5.97 -10.24
N LEU A 297 -12.73 -6.42 -11.41
CA LEU A 297 -12.70 -7.83 -11.79
C LEU A 297 -11.28 -8.42 -11.75
N LEU A 298 -10.28 -7.71 -12.25
CA LEU A 298 -8.88 -8.14 -12.19
C LEU A 298 -8.35 -8.20 -10.74
N THR A 299 -8.70 -7.21 -9.92
CA THR A 299 -8.27 -7.14 -8.52
C THR A 299 -8.87 -8.27 -7.71
N HIS A 300 -10.18 -8.51 -7.83
CA HIS A 300 -10.85 -9.61 -7.15
C HIS A 300 -10.40 -10.98 -7.65
N GLN A 301 -10.07 -11.13 -8.93
CA GLN A 301 -9.49 -12.36 -9.45
C GLN A 301 -8.14 -12.68 -8.77
N ALA A 302 -7.27 -11.69 -8.63
CA ALA A 302 -6.00 -11.87 -7.95
C ALA A 302 -6.19 -12.20 -6.46
N ALA A 303 -7.08 -11.50 -5.76
CA ALA A 303 -7.45 -11.76 -4.37
C ALA A 303 -7.99 -13.18 -4.16
N ASN A 304 -8.91 -13.63 -5.02
CA ASN A 304 -9.49 -14.98 -4.96
C ASN A 304 -8.42 -16.08 -5.14
N LEU A 305 -7.51 -15.90 -6.07
CA LEU A 305 -6.41 -16.85 -6.28
C LEU A 305 -5.48 -16.90 -5.07
N LYS A 306 -5.18 -15.74 -4.48
CA LYS A 306 -4.35 -15.64 -3.29
C LYS A 306 -4.98 -16.32 -2.07
N ASN A 307 -6.30 -16.12 -1.84
CA ASN A 307 -7.06 -16.83 -0.80
C ASN A 307 -7.03 -18.35 -0.96
N LYS A 308 -6.95 -18.83 -2.20
CA LYS A 308 -6.81 -20.26 -2.51
C LYS A 308 -5.37 -20.79 -2.42
N GLY A 309 -4.44 -20.00 -1.90
CA GLY A 309 -3.02 -20.38 -1.79
C GLY A 309 -2.30 -20.56 -3.14
N LYS A 310 -2.87 -20.05 -4.24
CA LYS A 310 -2.25 -20.16 -5.57
C LYS A 310 -1.21 -19.07 -5.80
N SER A 311 -0.24 -19.35 -6.67
CA SER A 311 0.67 -18.33 -7.17
C SER A 311 -0.12 -17.26 -7.94
N VAL A 312 0.16 -15.98 -7.64
CA VAL A 312 -0.56 -14.83 -8.20
C VAL A 312 0.37 -13.84 -8.91
N ASN A 313 1.60 -14.25 -9.20
CA ASN A 313 2.63 -13.35 -9.73
C ASN A 313 2.16 -12.61 -10.99
N LYS A 314 1.54 -13.31 -11.96
CA LYS A 314 0.98 -12.72 -13.18
C LYS A 314 -0.29 -11.92 -12.89
N GLU A 315 -1.24 -12.49 -12.17
CA GLU A 315 -2.56 -11.90 -11.93
C GLU A 315 -2.46 -10.65 -11.05
N SER A 316 -1.61 -10.65 -10.02
CA SER A 316 -1.38 -9.47 -9.19
C SER A 316 -0.69 -8.34 -9.97
N ALA A 317 0.24 -8.68 -10.88
CA ALA A 317 0.86 -7.70 -11.77
C ALA A 317 -0.14 -7.10 -12.77
N MET A 318 -1.04 -7.92 -13.35
CA MET A 318 -2.12 -7.44 -14.23
C MET A 318 -3.08 -6.52 -13.48
N ALA A 319 -3.53 -6.92 -12.29
CA ALA A 319 -4.43 -6.14 -11.47
C ALA A 319 -3.82 -4.78 -11.10
N LYS A 320 -2.59 -4.80 -10.57
CA LYS A 320 -1.87 -3.58 -10.18
C LYS A 320 -1.64 -2.64 -11.36
N TYR A 321 -1.14 -3.16 -12.48
CA TYR A 321 -0.90 -2.36 -13.68
C TYR A 321 -2.19 -1.71 -14.15
N TYR A 322 -3.24 -2.49 -14.40
CA TYR A 322 -4.47 -1.96 -14.97
C TYR A 322 -5.19 -0.99 -14.02
N ALA A 323 -5.35 -1.36 -12.74
CA ALA A 323 -6.01 -0.50 -11.76
C ALA A 323 -5.28 0.84 -11.57
N SER A 324 -3.94 0.86 -11.55
CA SER A 324 -3.18 2.09 -11.42
C SER A 324 -3.36 3.03 -12.62
N GLU A 325 -3.36 2.52 -13.84
CA GLU A 325 -3.64 3.33 -15.04
C GLU A 325 -5.09 3.84 -15.05
N VAL A 326 -6.05 3.01 -14.60
CA VAL A 326 -7.46 3.43 -14.45
C VAL A 326 -7.60 4.54 -13.41
N SER A 327 -6.87 4.47 -12.30
CA SER A 327 -6.92 5.53 -11.28
C SER A 327 -6.41 6.87 -11.81
N VAL A 328 -5.36 6.84 -12.62
CA VAL A 328 -4.84 8.04 -13.30
C VAL A 328 -5.86 8.59 -14.28
N PHE A 329 -6.45 7.73 -15.11
CA PHE A 329 -7.48 8.13 -16.06
C PHE A 329 -8.69 8.76 -15.36
N CYS A 330 -9.26 8.08 -14.35
CA CYS A 330 -10.44 8.56 -13.64
C CYS A 330 -10.18 9.86 -12.88
N SER A 331 -9.01 9.99 -12.25
CA SER A 331 -8.65 11.22 -11.53
C SER A 331 -8.45 12.40 -12.48
N ASN A 332 -7.86 12.17 -13.67
CA ASN A 332 -7.73 13.19 -14.70
C ASN A 332 -9.11 13.65 -15.22
N GLU A 333 -10.01 12.71 -15.55
CA GLU A 333 -11.35 13.02 -16.01
C GLU A 333 -12.18 13.73 -14.93
N ALA A 334 -11.98 13.39 -13.66
CA ALA A 334 -12.65 14.06 -12.54
C ALA A 334 -12.26 15.55 -12.47
N VAL A 335 -10.99 15.88 -12.53
CA VAL A 335 -10.52 17.28 -12.57
C VAL A 335 -11.13 18.00 -13.77
N GLN A 336 -11.17 17.37 -14.94
CA GLN A 336 -11.76 17.95 -16.16
C GLN A 336 -13.27 18.19 -16.04
N ILE A 337 -14.02 17.26 -15.42
CA ILE A 337 -15.48 17.40 -15.20
C ILE A 337 -15.77 18.57 -14.23
N PHE A 338 -14.94 18.77 -13.22
CA PHE A 338 -15.07 19.89 -12.27
C PHE A 338 -14.66 21.23 -12.88
N GLY A 339 -13.89 21.23 -13.98
CA GLY A 339 -13.39 22.45 -14.63
C GLY A 339 -12.50 23.26 -13.69
N GLY A 340 -12.68 24.57 -13.62
CA GLY A 340 -11.89 25.45 -12.75
C GLY A 340 -11.93 25.05 -11.28
N TYR A 341 -13.05 24.58 -10.79
CA TYR A 341 -13.17 24.08 -9.41
C TYR A 341 -12.37 22.78 -9.15
N GLY A 342 -12.14 21.97 -10.18
CA GLY A 342 -11.28 20.79 -10.07
C GLY A 342 -9.79 21.12 -9.91
N TYR A 343 -9.42 22.39 -10.18
CA TYR A 343 -8.03 22.88 -10.08
C TYR A 343 -7.76 23.63 -8.76
N THR A 344 -8.77 23.68 -7.87
CA THR A 344 -8.67 24.31 -6.54
C THR A 344 -8.75 23.24 -5.45
N LYS A 345 -8.26 23.58 -4.24
CA LYS A 345 -8.27 22.67 -3.08
C LYS A 345 -9.63 22.60 -2.36
N ASP A 346 -10.66 23.29 -2.87
CA ASP A 346 -12.01 23.25 -2.31
C ASP A 346 -12.72 21.91 -2.55
N PHE A 347 -12.23 21.13 -3.51
CA PHE A 347 -12.79 19.85 -3.90
C PHE A 347 -11.71 18.74 -3.90
N PRO A 348 -12.08 17.48 -3.61
CA PRO A 348 -11.10 16.41 -3.43
C PRO A 348 -10.45 15.92 -4.74
N VAL A 349 -10.95 16.32 -5.91
CA VAL A 349 -10.53 15.74 -7.20
C VAL A 349 -9.09 16.09 -7.55
N GLU A 350 -8.58 17.25 -7.15
CA GLU A 350 -7.18 17.62 -7.32
C GLU A 350 -6.26 16.72 -6.47
N LYS A 351 -6.72 16.35 -5.25
CA LYS A 351 -5.99 15.42 -4.39
C LYS A 351 -5.95 14.03 -4.99
N PHE A 352 -7.06 13.49 -5.50
CA PHE A 352 -7.08 12.21 -6.19
C PHE A 352 -6.12 12.21 -7.40
N TYR A 353 -6.05 13.31 -8.15
CA TYR A 353 -5.12 13.46 -9.26
C TYR A 353 -3.65 13.41 -8.84
N ARG A 354 -3.28 13.97 -7.70
CA ARG A 354 -1.93 13.89 -7.15
C ARG A 354 -1.63 12.51 -6.55
N ASP A 355 -2.58 11.94 -5.82
CA ASP A 355 -2.43 10.67 -5.10
C ASP A 355 -2.30 9.48 -6.06
N CYS A 356 -3.10 9.43 -7.13
CA CYS A 356 -3.13 8.31 -8.06
C CYS A 356 -1.77 8.04 -8.74
N LYS A 357 -0.91 9.06 -8.87
CA LYS A 357 0.37 8.91 -9.57
C LYS A 357 1.32 7.97 -8.85
N LEU A 358 1.29 7.90 -7.52
CA LEU A 358 2.07 6.94 -6.77
C LEU A 358 1.77 5.49 -7.19
N CYS A 359 0.52 5.18 -7.49
CA CYS A 359 0.08 3.83 -7.82
C CYS A 359 0.76 3.27 -9.09
N THR A 360 1.21 4.11 -10.01
CA THR A 360 1.97 3.68 -11.21
C THR A 360 3.47 3.50 -10.93
N ILE A 361 3.96 3.93 -9.77
CA ILE A 361 5.39 3.96 -9.41
C ILE A 361 5.71 2.98 -8.28
N GLY A 362 4.98 3.05 -7.16
CA GLY A 362 5.23 2.28 -5.95
C GLY A 362 5.01 0.77 -6.13
N GLU A 363 5.73 -0.03 -5.37
CA GLU A 363 5.70 -1.50 -5.39
C GLU A 363 5.93 -2.12 -6.80
N GLY A 364 6.84 -1.51 -7.54
CA GLY A 364 7.17 -1.84 -8.90
C GLY A 364 6.39 -1.00 -9.92
N THR A 365 7.11 -0.27 -10.78
CA THR A 365 6.51 0.62 -11.77
C THR A 365 5.60 -0.13 -12.76
N SER A 366 4.76 0.60 -13.52
CA SER A 366 3.95 0.01 -14.60
C SER A 366 4.80 -0.79 -15.59
N GLU A 367 6.04 -0.36 -15.87
CA GLU A 367 7.00 -1.08 -16.74
C GLU A 367 7.45 -2.39 -16.09
N ILE A 368 7.73 -2.40 -14.78
CA ILE A 368 8.07 -3.64 -14.06
C ILE A 368 6.89 -4.61 -14.05
N GLN A 369 5.64 -4.14 -13.89
CA GLN A 369 4.47 -5.00 -13.98
C GLN A 369 4.36 -5.63 -15.38
N LYS A 370 4.52 -4.84 -16.45
CA LYS A 370 4.54 -5.34 -17.84
C LYS A 370 5.65 -6.38 -18.05
N LEU A 371 6.84 -6.16 -17.47
CA LEU A 371 7.94 -7.13 -17.53
C LEU A 371 7.59 -8.45 -16.83
N VAL A 372 6.96 -8.37 -15.65
CA VAL A 372 6.49 -9.57 -14.92
C VAL A 372 5.44 -10.32 -15.74
N ILE A 373 4.46 -9.62 -16.28
CA ILE A 373 3.41 -10.21 -17.13
C ILE A 373 4.03 -10.89 -18.34
N ALA A 374 4.89 -10.18 -19.09
CA ALA A 374 5.54 -10.70 -20.29
C ALA A 374 6.35 -11.98 -20.00
N ARG A 375 7.13 -11.98 -18.91
CA ARG A 375 7.88 -13.18 -18.48
C ARG A 375 7.00 -14.38 -18.16
N ASN A 376 5.77 -14.16 -17.71
CA ASN A 376 4.84 -15.26 -17.40
C ASN A 376 4.11 -15.79 -18.63
N ILE A 377 3.86 -14.98 -19.66
CA ILE A 377 3.16 -15.42 -20.87
C ILE A 377 4.10 -15.96 -21.94
N LEU A 378 5.41 -15.66 -21.84
CA LEU A 378 6.44 -16.13 -22.80
C LEU A 378 7.24 -17.34 -22.29
N LYS A 379 6.89 -17.88 -21.11
CA LYS A 379 7.39 -19.17 -20.62
C LYS A 379 6.63 -20.31 -21.26
#